data_11598cd2650a12e63e0c192220151821
#
_entry.id   11598cd2650a12e63e0c192220151821
#
_cell.length_a   1.000
_cell.length_b   1.000
_cell.length_c   1.000
_cell.angle_alpha   90.00
_cell.angle_beta   90.00
_cell.angle_gamma   90.00
#
_symmetry.space_group_name_H-M   'P 1'
#
loop_
_entity.id
_entity.type
_entity.pdbx_description
1 polymer ?
#
loop_
_entity_poly.entity_id
_entity_poly.type
_entity_poly.pdbx_seq_one_letter_code
_entity_poly.pdbx_strand_id
1 'polypeptide(L)'
;MIAVETNILAHFWLPSDNTELCEQLFQWDSDWIAPVLWKSEFRNVVILYMRKKLIDLPEALQISEKAENQIKEREFHVNSIQVYDLADKSNCSSCDCEFISLAEELDIKLITMDKQILRSFPGRCAKPSDVLNS
;
A
#
# COMPACT_ATOMS: atom_id res chain seq x y z
N MET A 1 4.88 5.97 -12.11
CA MET A 1 5.27 5.12 -10.96
C MET A 1 4.81 5.76 -9.66
N ILE A 2 4.11 4.99 -8.84
CA ILE A 2 3.71 5.40 -7.50
C ILE A 2 4.00 4.27 -6.52
N ALA A 3 4.30 4.61 -5.28
CA ALA A 3 4.33 3.64 -4.21
C ALA A 3 2.91 3.52 -3.64
N VAL A 4 2.48 2.31 -3.34
CA VAL A 4 1.16 2.08 -2.76
C VAL A 4 1.31 1.42 -1.40
N GLU A 5 0.56 1.94 -0.43
CA GLU A 5 0.51 1.33 0.89
C GLU A 5 -0.39 0.09 0.82
N THR A 6 -0.20 -0.84 1.74
CA THR A 6 -0.92 -2.12 1.73
C THR A 6 -2.43 -1.96 1.65
N ASN A 7 -3.00 -0.91 2.26
CA ASN A 7 -4.44 -0.69 2.22
C ASN A 7 -4.96 -0.47 0.78
N ILE A 8 -4.15 0.12 -0.09
CA ILE A 8 -4.52 0.31 -1.51
C ILE A 8 -4.59 -1.05 -2.21
N LEU A 9 -3.58 -1.90 -2.01
CA LEU A 9 -3.57 -3.26 -2.58
C LEU A 9 -4.74 -4.09 -2.04
N ALA A 10 -5.04 -3.94 -0.74
CA ALA A 10 -6.14 -4.66 -0.12
C ALA A 10 -7.49 -4.23 -0.70
N HIS A 11 -7.74 -2.93 -0.84
CA HIS A 11 -8.98 -2.45 -1.45
C HIS A 11 -9.09 -2.82 -2.93
N PHE A 12 -7.97 -2.90 -3.62
CA PHE A 12 -7.94 -3.28 -5.04
C PHE A 12 -8.32 -4.74 -5.25
N TRP A 13 -7.78 -5.65 -4.43
CA TRP A 13 -7.95 -7.10 -4.61
C TRP A 13 -9.08 -7.71 -3.79
N LEU A 14 -9.51 -7.08 -2.70
CA LEU A 14 -10.56 -7.58 -1.82
C LEU A 14 -11.81 -6.72 -1.94
N PRO A 15 -13.03 -7.31 -1.90
CA PRO A 15 -14.25 -6.52 -1.99
C PRO A 15 -14.35 -5.48 -0.87
N SER A 16 -14.52 -4.22 -1.23
CA SER A 16 -14.69 -3.12 -0.27
C SER A 16 -15.36 -1.93 -0.95
N ASP A 17 -15.78 -0.95 -0.15
CA ASP A 17 -16.36 0.29 -0.67
C ASP A 17 -15.36 1.12 -1.47
N ASN A 18 -14.06 0.83 -1.35
CA ASN A 18 -12.99 1.57 -2.02
C ASN A 18 -12.40 0.83 -3.22
N THR A 19 -12.92 -0.34 -3.56
CA THR A 19 -12.39 -1.15 -4.67
C THR A 19 -12.44 -0.38 -5.99
N GLU A 20 -13.57 0.24 -6.30
CA GLU A 20 -13.72 0.99 -7.55
C GLU A 20 -12.72 2.16 -7.63
N LEU A 21 -12.53 2.85 -6.51
CA LEU A 21 -11.58 3.97 -6.44
C LEU A 21 -10.15 3.49 -6.72
N CYS A 22 -9.78 2.35 -6.16
CA CYS A 22 -8.44 1.77 -6.40
C CYS A 22 -8.29 1.24 -7.82
N GLU A 23 -9.37 0.74 -8.41
CA GLU A 23 -9.36 0.36 -9.83
C GLU A 23 -9.14 1.58 -10.73
N GLN A 24 -9.76 2.71 -10.42
CA GLN A 24 -9.54 3.97 -11.12
C GLN A 24 -8.10 4.45 -10.96
N LEU A 25 -7.54 4.28 -9.76
CA LEU A 25 -6.13 4.60 -9.51
C LEU A 25 -5.21 3.76 -10.41
N PHE A 26 -5.49 2.47 -10.55
CA PHE A 26 -4.72 1.58 -11.40
C PHE A 26 -4.81 1.99 -12.87
N GLN A 27 -5.97 2.43 -13.33
CA GLN A 27 -6.14 2.95 -14.69
C GLN A 27 -5.37 4.24 -14.91
N TRP A 28 -5.28 5.08 -13.87
CA TRP A 28 -4.56 6.34 -13.93
C TRP A 28 -3.04 6.12 -13.97
N ASP A 29 -2.53 5.22 -13.12
CA ASP A 29 -1.12 4.82 -13.09
C ASP A 29 -1.05 3.38 -12.57
N SER A 30 -0.66 2.46 -13.44
CA SER A 30 -0.59 1.02 -13.11
C SER A 30 0.78 0.58 -12.61
N ASP A 31 1.75 1.48 -12.57
CA ASP A 31 3.12 1.17 -12.14
C ASP A 31 3.24 1.32 -10.63
N TRP A 32 2.72 0.32 -9.93
CA TRP A 32 2.66 0.28 -8.46
C TRP A 32 3.86 -0.46 -7.90
N ILE A 33 4.54 0.17 -6.96
CA ILE A 33 5.67 -0.44 -6.24
C ILE A 33 5.38 -0.42 -4.74
N ALA A 34 6.07 -1.29 -4.00
CA ALA A 34 5.91 -1.39 -2.54
C ALA A 34 7.18 -1.96 -1.90
N PRO A 35 7.45 -1.66 -0.63
CA PRO A 35 8.48 -2.37 0.10
C PRO A 35 8.06 -3.83 0.33
N VAL A 36 9.02 -4.74 0.48
CA VAL A 36 8.74 -6.18 0.61
C VAL A 36 7.81 -6.52 1.78
N LEU A 37 7.70 -5.65 2.76
CA LEU A 37 6.78 -5.76 3.90
C LEU A 37 5.32 -5.91 3.47
N TRP A 38 4.93 -5.36 2.31
CA TRP A 38 3.54 -5.36 1.87
C TRP A 38 2.90 -6.75 1.91
N LYS A 39 3.67 -7.78 1.59
CA LYS A 39 3.13 -9.14 1.48
C LYS A 39 2.65 -9.68 2.84
N SER A 40 3.43 -9.45 3.90
CA SER A 40 3.04 -9.87 5.25
C SER A 40 1.81 -9.10 5.74
N GLU A 41 1.76 -7.82 5.47
CA GLU A 41 0.60 -7.00 5.83
C GLU A 41 -0.64 -7.40 5.04
N PHE A 42 -0.47 -7.65 3.74
CA PHE A 42 -1.56 -8.09 2.87
C PHE A 42 -2.15 -9.42 3.34
N ARG A 43 -1.28 -10.37 3.72
CA ARG A 43 -1.72 -11.66 4.28
C ARG A 43 -2.57 -11.46 5.54
N ASN A 44 -2.21 -10.52 6.40
CA ASN A 44 -3.02 -10.22 7.58
C ASN A 44 -4.43 -9.76 7.21
N VAL A 45 -4.56 -8.93 6.19
CA VAL A 45 -5.88 -8.46 5.74
C VAL A 45 -6.68 -9.61 5.13
N VAL A 46 -6.06 -10.44 4.30
CA VAL A 46 -6.71 -11.62 3.70
C VAL A 46 -7.22 -12.57 4.79
N ILE A 47 -6.40 -12.83 5.82
CA ILE A 47 -6.77 -13.69 6.95
C ILE A 47 -7.98 -13.11 7.69
N LEU A 48 -8.02 -11.78 7.87
CA LEU A 48 -9.15 -11.13 8.52
C LEU A 48 -10.45 -11.35 7.73
N TYR A 49 -10.40 -11.24 6.40
CA TYR A 49 -11.55 -11.52 5.53
C TYR A 49 -12.00 -12.97 5.64
N MET A 50 -11.05 -13.91 5.71
CA MET A 50 -11.36 -15.33 5.90
C MET A 50 -12.06 -15.58 7.23
N ARG A 51 -11.57 -14.99 8.31
CA ARG A 51 -12.14 -15.15 9.64
C ARG A 51 -13.53 -14.57 9.76
N LYS A 52 -13.81 -13.52 9.01
CA LYS A 52 -15.14 -12.91 8.92
C LYS A 52 -16.06 -13.64 7.96
N LYS A 53 -15.61 -14.72 7.34
CA LYS A 53 -16.38 -15.52 6.38
C LYS A 53 -16.77 -14.75 5.11
N LEU A 54 -16.00 -13.73 4.76
CA LEU A 54 -16.22 -12.96 3.54
C LEU A 54 -15.60 -13.61 2.31
N ILE A 55 -14.55 -14.39 2.52
CA ILE A 55 -13.91 -15.21 1.48
C ILE A 55 -13.53 -16.56 2.08
N ASP A 56 -13.40 -17.57 1.24
CA ASP A 56 -12.93 -18.90 1.63
C ASP A 56 -11.45 -19.10 1.29
N LEU A 57 -10.88 -20.24 1.64
CA LEU A 57 -9.48 -20.52 1.38
C LEU A 57 -9.14 -20.53 -0.12
N PRO A 58 -9.90 -21.20 -1.00
CA PRO A 58 -9.59 -21.12 -2.43
C PRO A 58 -9.59 -19.69 -2.98
N GLU A 59 -10.52 -18.85 -2.56
CA GLU A 59 -10.57 -17.45 -2.97
C GLU A 59 -9.35 -16.67 -2.45
N ALA A 60 -8.98 -16.91 -1.19
CA ALA A 60 -7.80 -16.27 -0.59
C ALA A 60 -6.52 -16.61 -1.36
N LEU A 61 -6.36 -17.88 -1.75
CA LEU A 61 -5.21 -18.33 -2.52
C LEU A 61 -5.15 -17.66 -3.90
N GLN A 62 -6.29 -17.54 -4.59
CA GLN A 62 -6.36 -16.87 -5.88
C GLN A 62 -6.04 -15.38 -5.77
N ILE A 63 -6.60 -14.71 -4.78
CA ILE A 63 -6.36 -13.28 -4.54
C ILE A 63 -4.88 -13.03 -4.25
N SER A 64 -4.29 -13.83 -3.38
CA SER A 64 -2.88 -13.70 -3.03
C SER A 64 -1.96 -13.93 -4.23
N GLU A 65 -2.26 -14.93 -5.06
CA GLU A 65 -1.49 -15.19 -6.27
C GLU A 65 -1.53 -14.01 -7.23
N LYS A 66 -2.70 -13.44 -7.45
CA LYS A 66 -2.87 -12.29 -8.35
C LYS A 66 -2.13 -11.05 -7.83
N ALA A 67 -2.25 -10.77 -6.53
CA ALA A 67 -1.57 -9.64 -5.92
C ALA A 67 -0.04 -9.82 -5.97
N GLU A 68 0.45 -11.01 -5.68
CA GLU A 68 1.87 -11.30 -5.72
C GLU A 68 2.43 -11.20 -7.13
N ASN A 69 1.67 -11.64 -8.14
CA ASN A 69 2.08 -11.49 -9.54
C ASN A 69 2.10 -10.03 -9.96
N GLN A 70 1.18 -9.21 -9.47
CA GLN A 70 1.15 -7.78 -9.77
C GLN A 70 2.40 -7.05 -9.26
N ILE A 71 2.81 -7.35 -8.04
CA ILE A 71 3.91 -6.66 -7.37
C ILE A 71 5.26 -7.36 -7.60
N LYS A 72 5.26 -8.54 -8.19
CA LYS A 72 6.50 -9.26 -8.52
C LYS A 72 7.41 -8.35 -9.34
N GLU A 73 8.70 -8.29 -8.96
CA GLU A 73 9.70 -7.43 -9.58
C GLU A 73 9.48 -5.93 -9.32
N ARG A 74 8.49 -5.58 -8.50
CA ARG A 74 8.19 -4.21 -8.08
C ARG A 74 8.30 -4.06 -6.57
N GLU A 75 8.96 -5.01 -5.92
CA GLU A 75 9.25 -5.00 -4.49
C GLU A 75 10.64 -4.46 -4.23
N PHE A 76 10.77 -3.68 -3.17
CA PHE A 76 12.02 -3.02 -2.83
C PHE A 76 12.36 -3.23 -1.36
N HIS A 77 13.65 -3.36 -1.07
CA HIS A 77 14.15 -3.32 0.30
C HIS A 77 14.41 -1.88 0.68
N VAL A 78 14.20 -1.56 1.96
CA VAL A 78 14.40 -0.20 2.46
C VAL A 78 15.57 -0.16 3.44
N ASN A 79 16.06 1.04 3.69
CA ASN A 79 17.23 1.31 4.52
C ASN A 79 16.79 1.68 5.93
N SER A 80 17.34 0.99 6.94
CA SER A 80 16.97 1.23 8.35
C SER A 80 17.30 2.66 8.82
N ILE A 81 18.38 3.23 8.32
CA ILE A 81 18.78 4.61 8.70
C ILE A 81 17.66 5.58 8.32
N GLN A 82 17.15 5.49 7.11
CA GLN A 82 16.08 6.37 6.63
C GLN A 82 14.78 6.09 7.36
N VAL A 83 14.46 4.83 7.62
CA VAL A 83 13.25 4.46 8.37
C VAL A 83 13.27 5.08 9.76
N TYR A 84 14.39 4.97 10.48
CA TYR A 84 14.52 5.55 11.81
C TYR A 84 14.46 7.07 11.79
N ASP A 85 15.06 7.70 10.78
CA ASP A 85 15.01 9.16 10.63
C ASP A 85 13.56 9.64 10.44
N LEU A 86 12.79 8.95 9.61
CA LEU A 86 11.37 9.26 9.39
C LEU A 86 10.51 9.03 10.62
N ALA A 87 10.77 7.95 11.35
CA ALA A 87 10.07 7.65 12.60
C ALA A 87 10.37 8.70 13.68
N ASP A 88 11.60 9.17 13.74
CA ASP A 88 12.01 10.23 14.68
C ASP A 88 11.28 11.56 14.43
N LYS A 89 10.95 11.83 13.19
CA LYS A 89 10.27 13.07 12.76
C LYS A 89 8.74 12.98 12.80
N SER A 90 8.17 11.84 13.17
CA SER A 90 6.74 11.60 13.08
C SER A 90 6.27 10.69 14.20
N ASN A 91 4.97 10.40 14.23
CA ASN A 91 4.40 9.39 15.10
C ASN A 91 4.05 8.11 14.33
N CYS A 92 4.58 7.97 13.11
CA CYS A 92 4.33 6.81 12.28
C CYS A 92 5.16 5.62 12.76
N SER A 93 4.63 4.41 12.57
CA SER A 93 5.32 3.17 12.93
C SER A 93 6.49 2.90 11.98
N SER A 94 7.36 1.96 12.37
CA SER A 94 8.41 1.46 11.48
C SER A 94 7.83 0.96 10.16
N CYS A 95 6.73 0.21 10.23
CA CYS A 95 6.06 -0.32 9.03
C CYS A 95 5.60 0.80 8.10
N ASP A 96 4.94 1.83 8.64
CA ASP A 96 4.51 3.00 7.86
C ASP A 96 5.71 3.69 7.22
N CYS A 97 6.78 3.85 7.99
CA CYS A 97 7.99 4.53 7.52
C CYS A 97 8.73 3.78 6.42
N GLU A 98 8.56 2.46 6.31
CA GLU A 98 9.12 1.72 5.17
C GLU A 98 8.49 2.17 3.85
N PHE A 99 7.19 2.37 3.82
CA PHE A 99 6.49 2.85 2.62
C PHE A 99 6.91 4.28 2.27
N ILE A 100 7.00 5.14 3.28
CA ILE A 100 7.40 6.54 3.10
C ILE A 100 8.85 6.61 2.61
N SER A 101 9.75 5.81 3.19
CA SER A 101 11.15 5.73 2.82
C SER A 101 11.33 5.37 1.35
N LEU A 102 10.59 4.38 0.88
CA LEU A 102 10.63 3.96 -0.52
C LEU A 102 10.21 5.10 -1.44
N ALA A 103 9.12 5.77 -1.11
CA ALA A 103 8.62 6.87 -1.92
C ALA A 103 9.62 8.05 -1.96
N GLU A 104 10.24 8.36 -0.83
CA GLU A 104 11.24 9.44 -0.78
C GLU A 104 12.49 9.09 -1.57
N GLU A 105 12.99 7.85 -1.44
CA GLU A 105 14.19 7.42 -2.15
C GLU A 105 14.02 7.53 -3.66
N LEU A 106 12.86 7.21 -4.18
CA LEU A 106 12.57 7.26 -5.61
C LEU A 106 11.91 8.58 -6.06
N ASP A 107 11.71 9.49 -5.13
CA ASP A 107 11.07 10.79 -5.37
C ASP A 107 9.72 10.64 -6.09
N ILE A 108 8.88 9.78 -5.57
CA ILE A 108 7.52 9.54 -6.06
C ILE A 108 6.51 9.69 -4.93
N LYS A 109 5.23 9.75 -5.27
CA LYS A 109 4.18 9.81 -4.26
C LYS A 109 3.93 8.43 -3.64
N LEU A 110 3.61 8.44 -2.36
CA LEU A 110 3.01 7.30 -1.68
C LEU A 110 1.49 7.50 -1.66
N ILE A 111 0.78 6.54 -2.20
CA ILE A 111 -0.69 6.59 -2.18
C ILE A 111 -1.18 5.72 -1.01
N THR A 112 -1.98 6.32 -0.16
CA THR A 112 -2.48 5.68 1.07
C THR A 112 -3.83 6.25 1.46
N MET A 113 -4.59 5.49 2.23
CA MET A 113 -5.83 5.97 2.86
C MET A 113 -5.65 6.19 4.36
N ASP A 114 -4.45 5.97 4.89
CA ASP A 114 -4.16 6.14 6.31
C ASP A 114 -4.05 7.62 6.67
N LYS A 115 -4.93 8.08 7.53
CA LYS A 115 -5.01 9.49 7.91
C LYS A 115 -3.78 9.98 8.65
N GLN A 116 -3.15 9.15 9.47
CA GLN A 116 -1.95 9.52 10.21
C GLN A 116 -0.76 9.74 9.27
N ILE A 117 -0.59 8.84 8.30
CA ILE A 117 0.47 8.97 7.29
C ILE A 117 0.26 10.25 6.47
N LEU A 118 -0.96 10.48 6.02
CA LEU A 118 -1.32 11.67 5.23
C LEU A 118 -1.04 12.96 5.98
N ARG A 119 -1.36 13.01 7.29
CA ARG A 119 -1.10 14.19 8.11
C ARG A 119 0.38 14.41 8.39
N SER A 120 1.13 13.31 8.55
CA SER A 120 2.55 13.40 8.92
C SER A 120 3.44 13.78 7.75
N PHE A 121 3.06 13.38 6.53
CA PHE A 121 3.89 13.59 5.33
C PHE A 121 3.04 14.10 4.16
N PRO A 122 2.40 15.29 4.30
CA PRO A 122 1.44 15.75 3.29
C PRO A 122 2.05 16.05 1.93
N GLY A 123 3.35 16.37 1.87
CA GLY A 123 4.03 16.64 0.61
C GLY A 123 4.42 15.38 -0.15
N ARG A 124 4.52 14.26 0.54
CA ARG A 124 4.96 12.98 -0.04
C ARG A 124 3.80 12.02 -0.28
N CYS A 125 2.74 12.14 0.51
CA CYS A 125 1.63 11.18 0.51
C CYS A 125 0.35 11.81 0.00
N ALA A 126 -0.49 11.01 -0.67
CA ALA A 126 -1.78 11.46 -1.18
C ALA A 126 -2.79 10.32 -1.13
N LYS A 127 -4.08 10.68 -1.06
CA LYS A 127 -5.17 9.71 -1.21
C LYS A 127 -5.42 9.46 -2.70
N PRO A 128 -6.01 8.30 -3.06
CA PRO A 128 -6.40 8.07 -4.44
C PRO A 128 -7.27 9.19 -5.02
N SER A 129 -8.25 9.66 -4.26
CA SER A 129 -9.14 10.73 -4.72
C SER A 129 -8.41 12.03 -5.03
N ASP A 130 -7.34 12.34 -4.31
CA ASP A 130 -6.57 13.57 -4.54
C ASP A 130 -5.84 13.56 -5.89
N VAL A 131 -5.26 12.42 -6.26
CA VAL A 131 -4.54 12.32 -7.54
C VAL A 131 -5.49 12.18 -8.72
N LEU A 132 -6.67 11.57 -8.52
CA LEU A 132 -7.65 11.39 -9.58
C LEU A 132 -8.41 12.68 -9.90
N ASN A 133 -8.51 13.61 -8.96
CA ASN A 133 -9.24 14.87 -9.11
C ASN A 133 -8.34 16.09 -9.41
N SER A 134 -7.06 15.83 -9.60
CA SER A 134 -6.10 16.91 -9.88
C SER A 134 -5.99 17.21 -11.38
#